data_cba9b15af44271820ca535b1ca4dd551
#
_entry.id   cba9b15af44271820ca535b1ca4dd551
#
_cell.length_a   1.000
_cell.length_b   1.000
_cell.length_c   1.000
_cell.angle_alpha   90.00
_cell.angle_beta   90.00
_cell.angle_gamma   90.00
#
_symmetry.space_group_name_H-M   'P 1'
#
loop_
_entity.id
_entity.type
_entity.pdbx_description
1 polymer ?
#
loop_
_entity_poly.entity_id
_entity_poly.type
_entity_poly.pdbx_seq_one_letter_code
_entity_poly.pdbx_strand_id
1 'polypeptide(L)'
;MTINSVSSSPVEAESYSISTFRLRRRTPGTFVLVPFPKGGRSIRCQGQLEAAAAVILANCPLVETIREQPFQIWYAWRETKTGLEIQLLEQHNAARPTAPWHCSYIVPDFLVRMASGATRLIEVKPFDKLHKPDVQRKLSVARCFAEQYGWSFHVLTERELRRSPLLGNLRLLSRYRRLMTDAEMCERILTLVAEQPTSINDVCVRVSFPDRLHEVRAAVLHLVVTGRLDIDPRYEPISDSTLLYPGGSILWEPFDSVWGPSGSRTAELFASSANSVPINSLSST
;
A
#
# COMPACT_ATOMS: atom_id res chain seq x y z
N MET A 1 29.50 27.38 -5.42
CA MET A 1 28.04 27.36 -5.26
C MET A 1 27.74 26.26 -4.27
N THR A 2 27.43 26.62 -3.05
CA THR A 2 27.24 25.70 -1.93
C THR A 2 25.75 25.38 -1.87
N ILE A 3 25.37 24.17 -2.20
CA ILE A 3 23.99 23.69 -2.01
C ILE A 3 23.88 23.38 -0.53
N ASN A 4 23.18 24.21 0.21
CA ASN A 4 22.77 23.90 1.57
C ASN A 4 21.75 22.76 1.49
N SER A 5 22.21 21.56 1.82
CA SER A 5 21.37 20.42 2.10
C SER A 5 20.59 20.72 3.39
N VAL A 6 19.37 21.16 3.25
CA VAL A 6 18.48 21.29 4.38
C VAL A 6 17.52 20.15 4.35
N SER A 7 17.51 19.55 5.49
CA SER A 7 16.39 19.04 6.21
C SER A 7 16.16 17.55 6.11
N SER A 8 16.15 17.02 7.29
CA SER A 8 15.53 15.80 7.74
C SER A 8 14.27 15.48 6.95
N SER A 9 14.24 14.31 6.37
CA SER A 9 13.04 13.71 5.77
C SER A 9 11.86 13.87 6.74
N PRO A 10 10.63 14.17 6.27
CA PRO A 10 9.45 14.18 7.13
C PRO A 10 9.23 12.88 7.91
N VAL A 11 9.95 11.80 7.56
CA VAL A 11 9.96 10.52 8.27
C VAL A 11 10.77 10.57 9.56
N GLU A 12 11.79 11.42 9.67
CA GLU A 12 12.62 11.55 10.87
C GLU A 12 12.00 12.41 11.97
N ALA A 13 10.95 13.17 11.63
CA ALA A 13 10.16 13.87 12.62
C ALA A 13 9.20 12.89 13.32
N GLU A 14 9.73 12.00 14.14
CA GLU A 14 8.96 11.10 15.02
C GLU A 14 8.02 11.81 16.00
N SER A 15 8.07 13.13 16.08
CA SER A 15 7.23 13.94 16.97
C SER A 15 5.83 14.27 16.41
N TYR A 16 5.50 13.90 15.18
CA TYR A 16 4.16 14.12 14.63
C TYR A 16 3.26 12.91 14.85
N SER A 17 2.93 12.63 16.10
CA SER A 17 1.96 11.58 16.50
C SER A 17 0.50 11.98 16.28
N ILE A 18 0.21 13.07 15.61
CA ILE A 18 -1.16 13.48 15.33
C ILE A 18 -1.56 12.80 14.02
N SER A 19 -2.34 11.74 14.14
CA SER A 19 -3.07 11.17 13.01
C SER A 19 -3.83 12.30 12.31
N THR A 20 -3.49 12.60 11.05
CA THR A 20 -4.20 13.57 10.24
C THR A 20 -5.54 13.04 9.75
N PHE A 21 -5.86 11.81 10.12
CA PHE A 21 -7.12 11.16 9.80
C PHE A 21 -8.28 11.99 10.30
N ARG A 22 -8.97 12.66 9.38
CA ARG A 22 -10.19 13.43 9.65
C ARG A 22 -11.36 12.84 8.89
N LEU A 23 -12.42 12.53 9.64
CA LEU A 23 -13.73 12.29 9.06
C LEU A 23 -14.18 13.49 8.25
N ARG A 24 -14.35 13.34 6.95
CA ARG A 24 -15.08 14.33 6.17
C ARG A 24 -16.57 14.19 6.52
N ARG A 25 -17.14 15.19 7.20
CA ARG A 25 -18.54 15.23 7.65
C ARG A 25 -19.60 14.93 6.58
N ARG A 26 -19.23 14.88 5.29
CA ARG A 26 -20.15 14.70 4.15
C ARG A 26 -20.09 13.35 3.46
N THR A 27 -19.27 12.43 3.93
CA THR A 27 -19.27 11.08 3.38
C THR A 27 -19.95 10.18 4.40
N PRO A 28 -21.21 9.79 4.18
CA PRO A 28 -21.78 8.64 4.88
C PRO A 28 -21.03 7.42 4.37
N GLY A 29 -19.85 7.20 4.88
CA GLY A 29 -18.95 6.13 4.49
C GLY A 29 -18.63 5.34 5.74
N THR A 30 -18.92 4.08 5.68
CA THR A 30 -18.44 3.10 6.62
C THR A 30 -16.92 3.10 6.62
N PHE A 31 -16.31 3.44 7.74
CA PHE A 31 -14.92 3.12 7.98
C PHE A 31 -14.70 1.64 7.84
N VAL A 32 -13.62 1.30 7.15
CA VAL A 32 -13.11 -0.06 7.12
C VAL A 32 -11.83 -0.08 7.95
N LEU A 33 -11.81 -0.92 8.97
CA LEU A 33 -10.61 -1.21 9.74
C LEU A 33 -9.94 -2.44 9.17
N VAL A 34 -8.69 -2.29 8.74
CA VAL A 34 -7.88 -3.39 8.21
C VAL A 34 -6.81 -3.72 9.24
N PRO A 35 -6.76 -4.95 9.78
CA PRO A 35 -5.71 -5.36 10.69
C PRO A 35 -4.31 -5.26 10.05
N PHE A 36 -3.38 -4.68 10.78
CA PHE A 36 -1.97 -4.64 10.43
C PHE A 36 -1.16 -5.29 11.55
N PRO A 37 -0.99 -6.62 11.54
CA PRO A 37 -0.37 -7.36 12.65
C PRO A 37 1.06 -6.94 12.93
N LYS A 38 1.86 -6.70 11.89
CA LYS A 38 3.26 -6.25 12.01
C LYS A 38 3.38 -4.94 12.79
N GLY A 39 2.40 -4.05 12.65
CA GLY A 39 2.36 -2.78 13.37
C GLY A 39 1.56 -2.81 14.67
N GLY A 40 1.02 -3.96 15.07
CA GLY A 40 0.21 -4.10 16.30
C GLY A 40 -1.08 -3.26 16.32
N ARG A 41 -1.59 -2.81 15.16
CA ARG A 41 -2.71 -1.88 15.04
C ARG A 41 -3.63 -2.21 13.87
N SER A 42 -4.69 -1.44 13.72
CA SER A 42 -5.52 -1.44 12.51
C SER A 42 -5.31 -0.16 11.70
N ILE A 43 -5.34 -0.30 10.39
CA ILE A 43 -5.32 0.78 9.40
C ILE A 43 -6.75 1.26 9.21
N ARG A 44 -6.97 2.57 9.22
CA ARG A 44 -8.28 3.19 8.99
C ARG A 44 -8.41 3.59 7.53
N CYS A 45 -9.43 3.10 6.84
CA CYS A 45 -9.69 3.39 5.44
C CYS A 45 -11.04 4.09 5.29
N GLN A 46 -11.11 5.12 4.43
CA GLN A 46 -12.35 5.88 4.18
C GLN A 46 -13.26 5.21 3.15
N GLY A 47 -12.79 4.17 2.48
CA GLY A 47 -13.56 3.48 1.45
C GLY A 47 -13.07 2.07 1.16
N GLN A 48 -13.86 1.32 0.39
CA GLN A 48 -13.58 -0.07 0.05
C GLN A 48 -12.34 -0.25 -0.82
N LEU A 49 -12.01 0.75 -1.64
CA LEU A 49 -10.84 0.68 -2.52
C LEU A 49 -9.55 0.87 -1.71
N GLU A 50 -9.54 1.86 -0.79
CA GLU A 50 -8.44 2.03 0.17
C GLU A 50 -8.28 0.78 1.05
N ALA A 51 -9.40 0.20 1.53
CA ALA A 51 -9.35 -1.03 2.32
C ALA A 51 -8.77 -2.21 1.54
N ALA A 52 -9.07 -2.33 0.24
CA ALA A 52 -8.47 -3.35 -0.61
C ALA A 52 -6.94 -3.18 -0.72
N ALA A 53 -6.47 -1.95 -0.94
CA ALA A 53 -5.04 -1.62 -0.94
C ALA A 53 -4.40 -1.94 0.42
N ALA A 54 -5.03 -1.51 1.52
CA ALA A 54 -4.54 -1.76 2.87
C ALA A 54 -4.44 -3.26 3.19
N VAL A 55 -5.40 -4.10 2.76
CA VAL A 55 -5.33 -5.56 2.94
C VAL A 55 -4.11 -6.14 2.24
N ILE A 56 -3.85 -5.71 1.00
CA ILE A 56 -2.70 -6.21 0.24
C ILE A 56 -1.38 -5.76 0.90
N LEU A 57 -1.26 -4.47 1.21
CA LEU A 57 -0.07 -3.90 1.83
C LEU A 57 0.22 -4.51 3.22
N ALA A 58 -0.80 -4.68 4.05
CA ALA A 58 -0.67 -5.20 5.41
C ALA A 58 -0.20 -6.68 5.46
N ASN A 59 -0.49 -7.45 4.42
CA ASN A 59 -0.10 -8.86 4.32
C ASN A 59 1.15 -9.09 3.45
N CYS A 60 1.66 -8.05 2.75
CA CYS A 60 2.88 -8.16 1.96
C CYS A 60 4.09 -8.40 2.88
N PRO A 61 4.90 -9.47 2.68
CA PRO A 61 6.04 -9.77 3.55
C PRO A 61 7.10 -8.65 3.52
N LEU A 62 7.26 -7.96 2.40
CA LEU A 62 8.25 -6.91 2.20
C LEU A 62 7.84 -5.53 2.71
N VAL A 63 6.61 -5.35 3.20
CA VAL A 63 6.17 -4.10 3.81
C VAL A 63 6.51 -4.10 5.31
N GLU A 64 7.26 -3.11 5.75
CA GLU A 64 7.65 -2.92 7.14
C GLU A 64 6.64 -2.06 7.91
N THR A 65 6.35 -0.87 7.38
CA THR A 65 5.40 0.04 8.01
C THR A 65 4.41 0.62 7.01
N ILE A 66 3.21 0.95 7.51
CA ILE A 66 2.16 1.63 6.75
C ILE A 66 1.64 2.77 7.60
N ARG A 67 1.55 3.96 7.03
CA ARG A 67 0.90 5.11 7.65
C ARG A 67 -0.22 5.58 6.73
N GLU A 68 -1.45 5.48 7.19
CA GLU A 68 -2.61 6.04 6.49
C GLU A 68 -2.68 7.55 6.69
N GLN A 69 -3.00 8.29 5.64
CA GLN A 69 -3.13 9.75 5.64
C GLN A 69 -1.99 10.44 6.39
N PRO A 70 -0.72 10.19 5.99
CA PRO A 70 0.45 10.46 6.83
C PRO A 70 0.66 11.94 7.14
N PHE A 71 0.38 12.82 6.19
CA PHE A 71 0.58 14.28 6.30
C PHE A 71 -0.19 15.04 5.23
N GLN A 72 -0.18 16.36 5.32
CA GLN A 72 -0.72 17.26 4.32
C GLN A 72 0.41 17.80 3.45
N ILE A 73 0.27 17.72 2.14
CA ILE A 73 1.16 18.35 1.16
C ILE A 73 0.50 19.64 0.73
N TRP A 74 1.04 20.75 1.16
CA TRP A 74 0.56 22.07 0.81
C TRP A 74 1.15 22.54 -0.51
N TYR A 75 0.35 23.16 -1.36
CA TYR A 75 0.78 23.67 -2.65
C TYR A 75 -0.03 24.88 -3.10
N ALA A 76 0.59 25.70 -3.94
CA ALA A 76 -0.07 26.72 -4.71
C ALA A 76 -0.06 26.33 -6.20
N TRP A 77 -1.06 26.79 -6.93
CA TRP A 77 -1.15 26.53 -8.36
C TRP A 77 -1.82 27.69 -9.09
N ARG A 78 -1.49 27.84 -10.36
CA ARG A 78 -2.15 28.79 -11.27
C ARG A 78 -2.18 28.25 -12.69
N GLU A 79 -3.16 28.68 -13.46
CA GLU A 79 -3.20 28.43 -14.90
C GLU A 79 -2.46 29.54 -15.63
N THR A 80 -1.62 29.17 -16.59
CA THR A 80 -0.87 30.06 -17.46
C THR A 80 -1.17 29.75 -18.92
N LYS A 81 -0.73 30.62 -19.82
CA LYS A 81 -0.86 30.37 -21.26
C LYS A 81 -0.12 29.10 -21.73
N THR A 82 0.89 28.68 -20.98
CA THR A 82 1.72 27.50 -21.28
C THR A 82 1.30 26.26 -20.54
N GLY A 83 0.30 26.34 -19.65
CA GLY A 83 -0.20 25.20 -18.87
C GLY A 83 -0.36 25.50 -17.39
N LEU A 84 -0.31 24.45 -16.58
CA LEU A 84 -0.48 24.50 -15.14
C LEU A 84 0.89 24.67 -14.45
N GLU A 85 1.03 25.73 -13.66
CA GLU A 85 2.17 25.89 -12.75
C GLU A 85 1.79 25.44 -11.34
N ILE A 86 2.71 24.69 -10.70
CA ILE A 86 2.55 24.15 -9.35
C ILE A 86 3.79 24.53 -8.54
N GLN A 87 3.57 24.99 -7.32
CA GLN A 87 4.60 25.28 -6.35
C GLN A 87 4.28 24.53 -5.04
N LEU A 88 5.21 23.70 -4.57
CA LEU A 88 5.10 23.09 -3.24
C LEU A 88 5.37 24.15 -2.17
N LEU A 89 4.59 24.10 -1.09
CA LEU A 89 4.75 25.00 0.05
C LEU A 89 5.28 24.20 1.24
N GLU A 90 6.31 24.71 1.90
CA GLU A 90 6.97 23.98 3.00
C GLU A 90 6.06 23.74 4.20
N GLN A 91 5.17 24.69 4.50
CA GLN A 91 4.28 24.61 5.67
C GLN A 91 2.94 25.32 5.42
N HIS A 92 1.97 24.98 6.26
CA HIS A 92 0.67 25.67 6.31
C HIS A 92 0.80 27.21 6.44
N ASN A 93 1.81 27.69 7.13
CA ASN A 93 2.07 29.12 7.41
C ASN A 93 3.07 29.77 6.45
N ALA A 94 3.54 29.06 5.43
CA ALA A 94 4.36 29.68 4.40
C ALA A 94 3.58 30.85 3.78
N ALA A 95 4.26 31.95 3.48
CA ALA A 95 3.65 33.10 2.84
C ALA A 95 2.90 32.62 1.58
N ARG A 96 1.59 32.72 1.62
CA ARG A 96 0.77 32.29 0.49
C ARG A 96 1.03 33.22 -0.67
N PRO A 97 1.35 32.71 -1.85
CA PRO A 97 1.48 33.55 -3.02
C PRO A 97 0.19 34.37 -3.21
N THR A 98 0.33 35.63 -3.56
CA THR A 98 -0.80 36.49 -3.87
C THR A 98 -1.44 36.14 -5.22
N ALA A 99 -2.63 36.62 -5.50
CA ALA A 99 -3.29 36.40 -6.79
C ALA A 99 -2.29 36.55 -7.97
N PRO A 100 -2.37 35.73 -9.00
CA PRO A 100 -3.46 34.79 -9.35
C PRO A 100 -3.30 33.36 -8.84
N TRP A 101 -2.57 33.11 -7.77
CA TRP A 101 -2.34 31.78 -7.23
C TRP A 101 -3.50 31.28 -6.37
N HIS A 102 -3.82 30.00 -6.56
CA HIS A 102 -4.75 29.26 -5.71
C HIS A 102 -3.95 28.37 -4.76
N CYS A 103 -4.29 28.38 -3.47
CA CYS A 103 -3.64 27.53 -2.48
C CYS A 103 -4.56 26.39 -2.05
N SER A 104 -3.99 25.20 -1.90
CA SER A 104 -4.70 24.00 -1.46
C SER A 104 -3.74 23.03 -0.79
N TYR A 105 -4.28 21.90 -0.33
CA TYR A 105 -3.48 20.77 0.16
C TYR A 105 -4.06 19.45 -0.31
N ILE A 106 -3.23 18.44 -0.32
CA ILE A 106 -3.63 17.05 -0.49
C ILE A 106 -3.17 16.24 0.71
N VAL A 107 -3.86 15.14 0.96
CA VAL A 107 -3.47 14.13 1.95
C VAL A 107 -3.36 12.82 1.19
N PRO A 108 -2.16 12.27 1.01
CA PRO A 108 -1.98 10.97 0.38
C PRO A 108 -2.65 9.87 1.19
N ASP A 109 -3.09 8.79 0.51
CA ASP A 109 -3.80 7.72 1.20
C ASP A 109 -2.85 6.89 2.08
N PHE A 110 -1.64 6.55 1.57
CA PHE A 110 -0.67 5.77 2.35
C PHE A 110 0.78 6.23 2.12
N LEU A 111 1.57 6.16 3.19
CA LEU A 111 3.02 6.15 3.15
C LEU A 111 3.49 4.77 3.62
N VAL A 112 4.25 4.09 2.78
CA VAL A 112 4.69 2.71 3.01
C VAL A 112 6.21 2.67 3.03
N ARG A 113 6.79 2.07 4.08
CA ARG A 113 8.21 1.74 4.14
C ARG A 113 8.39 0.26 3.85
N MET A 114 9.28 -0.04 2.94
CA MET A 114 9.64 -1.40 2.57
C MET A 114 10.82 -1.91 3.42
N ALA A 115 10.92 -3.21 3.59
CA ALA A 115 12.06 -3.86 4.28
C ALA A 115 13.43 -3.53 3.64
N SER A 116 13.45 -3.16 2.37
CA SER A 116 14.64 -2.64 1.67
C SER A 116 15.04 -1.22 2.09
N GLY A 117 14.27 -0.55 2.93
CA GLY A 117 14.43 0.87 3.27
C GLY A 117 13.74 1.83 2.28
N ALA A 118 13.29 1.36 1.13
CA ALA A 118 12.58 2.21 0.15
C ALA A 118 11.27 2.73 0.73
N THR A 119 10.96 3.98 0.45
CA THR A 119 9.70 4.62 0.86
C THR A 119 8.81 4.85 -0.37
N ARG A 120 7.53 4.54 -0.23
CA ARG A 120 6.54 4.63 -1.31
C ARG A 120 5.35 5.47 -0.86
N LEU A 121 5.03 6.49 -1.63
CA LEU A 121 3.82 7.30 -1.46
C LEU A 121 2.74 6.73 -2.37
N ILE A 122 1.60 6.39 -1.80
CA ILE A 122 0.53 5.70 -2.54
C ILE A 122 -0.76 6.50 -2.47
N GLU A 123 -1.37 6.67 -3.61
CA GLU A 123 -2.70 7.24 -3.78
C GLU A 123 -3.64 6.19 -4.38
N VAL A 124 -4.84 6.06 -3.85
CA VAL A 124 -5.86 5.09 -4.31
C VAL A 124 -7.00 5.85 -4.94
N LYS A 125 -7.25 5.62 -6.22
CA LYS A 125 -8.31 6.32 -6.96
C LYS A 125 -9.06 5.36 -7.87
N PRO A 126 -10.40 5.52 -8.00
CA PRO A 126 -11.14 4.85 -9.07
C PRO A 126 -10.57 5.24 -10.43
N PHE A 127 -10.42 4.25 -11.32
CA PHE A 127 -9.82 4.47 -12.65
C PHE A 127 -10.57 5.52 -13.46
N ASP A 128 -11.89 5.51 -13.39
CA ASP A 128 -12.76 6.48 -14.09
C ASP A 128 -12.55 7.94 -13.67
N LYS A 129 -11.92 8.18 -12.51
CA LYS A 129 -11.62 9.52 -12.00
C LYS A 129 -10.24 10.04 -12.38
N LEU A 130 -9.37 9.18 -12.91
CA LEU A 130 -7.99 9.58 -13.21
C LEU A 130 -7.90 10.67 -14.28
N HIS A 131 -8.82 10.74 -15.22
CA HIS A 131 -8.82 11.74 -16.30
C HIS A 131 -9.28 13.13 -15.88
N LYS A 132 -9.83 13.30 -14.66
CA LYS A 132 -10.33 14.59 -14.19
C LYS A 132 -9.18 15.57 -13.92
N PRO A 133 -9.25 16.83 -14.43
CA PRO A 133 -8.16 17.80 -14.29
C PRO A 133 -7.73 18.06 -12.84
N ASP A 134 -8.70 18.14 -11.92
CA ASP A 134 -8.42 18.33 -10.50
C ASP A 134 -7.71 17.13 -9.86
N VAL A 135 -8.02 15.91 -10.30
CA VAL A 135 -7.35 14.69 -9.87
C VAL A 135 -5.93 14.66 -10.43
N GLN A 136 -5.75 14.92 -11.72
CA GLN A 136 -4.45 14.97 -12.37
C GLN A 136 -3.51 15.97 -11.68
N ARG A 137 -4.00 17.19 -11.39
CA ARG A 137 -3.24 18.19 -10.64
C ARG A 137 -2.77 17.65 -9.28
N LYS A 138 -3.68 17.03 -8.52
CA LYS A 138 -3.35 16.48 -7.19
C LYS A 138 -2.32 15.35 -7.27
N LEU A 139 -2.43 14.48 -8.26
CA LEU A 139 -1.48 13.39 -8.49
C LEU A 139 -0.11 13.94 -8.90
N SER A 140 -0.06 15.00 -9.72
CA SER A 140 1.20 15.67 -10.08
C SER A 140 1.88 16.29 -8.86
N VAL A 141 1.11 16.93 -7.97
CA VAL A 141 1.63 17.46 -6.69
C VAL A 141 2.23 16.35 -5.83
N ALA A 142 1.52 15.23 -5.66
CA ALA A 142 2.00 14.11 -4.85
C ALA A 142 3.27 13.49 -5.44
N ARG A 143 3.36 13.41 -6.77
CA ARG A 143 4.54 12.89 -7.47
C ARG A 143 5.74 13.82 -7.26
N CYS A 144 5.61 15.13 -7.53
CA CYS A 144 6.67 16.09 -7.32
C CYS A 144 7.18 16.07 -5.87
N PHE A 145 6.26 15.98 -4.91
CA PHE A 145 6.62 15.86 -3.51
C PHE A 145 7.42 14.59 -3.24
N ALA A 146 6.97 13.44 -3.69
CA ALA A 146 7.68 12.18 -3.49
C ALA A 146 9.10 12.22 -4.13
N GLU A 147 9.23 12.74 -5.34
CA GLU A 147 10.50 12.90 -6.04
C GLU A 147 11.49 13.78 -5.26
N GLN A 148 11.00 14.88 -4.65
CA GLN A 148 11.83 15.76 -3.83
C GLN A 148 12.47 15.05 -2.64
N TYR A 149 11.79 14.03 -2.09
CA TYR A 149 12.29 13.21 -0.97
C TYR A 149 12.95 11.90 -1.41
N GLY A 150 13.13 11.67 -2.70
CA GLY A 150 13.68 10.42 -3.23
C GLY A 150 12.76 9.22 -3.03
N TRP A 151 11.45 9.44 -2.87
CA TRP A 151 10.44 8.39 -2.73
C TRP A 151 9.82 8.04 -4.08
N SER A 152 9.34 6.81 -4.21
CA SER A 152 8.50 6.46 -5.34
C SER A 152 7.03 6.84 -5.10
N PHE A 153 6.34 7.24 -6.17
CA PHE A 153 4.91 7.58 -6.14
C PHE A 153 4.12 6.60 -7.00
N HIS A 154 3.04 6.05 -6.44
CA HIS A 154 2.20 5.06 -7.10
C HIS A 154 0.72 5.41 -6.97
N VAL A 155 -0.02 5.17 -8.05
CA VAL A 155 -1.48 5.28 -8.07
C VAL A 155 -2.06 3.89 -8.25
N LEU A 156 -2.88 3.45 -7.31
CA LEU A 156 -3.57 2.18 -7.35
C LEU A 156 -5.05 2.39 -7.67
N THR A 157 -5.55 1.59 -8.60
CA THR A 157 -6.96 1.60 -8.98
C THR A 157 -7.58 0.22 -8.74
N GLU A 158 -8.89 0.09 -8.98
CA GLU A 158 -9.55 -1.22 -8.95
C GLU A 158 -8.95 -2.21 -9.95
N ARG A 159 -8.27 -1.72 -10.99
CA ARG A 159 -7.66 -2.58 -12.01
C ARG A 159 -6.47 -3.36 -11.47
N GLU A 160 -5.63 -2.70 -10.67
CA GLU A 160 -4.51 -3.34 -9.98
C GLU A 160 -4.98 -4.17 -8.79
N LEU A 161 -5.90 -3.61 -8.00
CA LEU A 161 -6.33 -4.20 -6.73
C LEU A 161 -7.20 -5.44 -6.88
N ARG A 162 -7.96 -5.55 -8.00
CA ARG A 162 -8.93 -6.65 -8.22
C ARG A 162 -8.57 -7.58 -9.37
N ARG A 163 -7.44 -7.35 -10.02
CA ARG A 163 -7.06 -8.10 -11.24
C ARG A 163 -6.71 -9.56 -10.97
N SER A 164 -6.10 -9.85 -9.84
CA SER A 164 -5.59 -11.16 -9.49
C SER A 164 -6.39 -11.78 -8.33
N PRO A 165 -6.24 -13.07 -8.06
CA PRO A 165 -6.83 -13.73 -6.90
C PRO A 165 -6.26 -13.21 -5.56
N LEU A 166 -5.15 -12.44 -5.58
CA LEU A 166 -4.42 -11.96 -4.42
C LEU A 166 -5.34 -11.41 -3.32
N LEU A 167 -6.17 -10.41 -3.65
CA LEU A 167 -7.07 -9.81 -2.66
C LEU A 167 -8.08 -10.82 -2.09
N GLY A 168 -8.60 -11.72 -2.95
CA GLY A 168 -9.51 -12.79 -2.54
C GLY A 168 -8.83 -13.76 -1.58
N ASN A 169 -7.63 -14.19 -1.90
CA ASN A 169 -6.82 -15.09 -1.09
C ASN A 169 -6.48 -14.47 0.27
N LEU A 170 -6.04 -13.22 0.31
CA LEU A 170 -5.72 -12.52 1.55
C LEU A 170 -6.96 -12.31 2.44
N ARG A 171 -8.12 -12.04 1.84
CA ARG A 171 -9.39 -11.97 2.56
C ARG A 171 -9.83 -13.32 3.10
N LEU A 172 -9.63 -14.39 2.35
CA LEU A 172 -9.87 -15.76 2.83
C LEU A 172 -8.99 -16.06 4.03
N LEU A 173 -7.67 -15.87 3.92
CA LEU A 173 -6.71 -16.11 4.99
C LEU A 173 -7.01 -15.33 6.25
N SER A 174 -7.44 -14.08 6.11
CA SER A 174 -7.74 -13.20 7.26
C SER A 174 -8.80 -13.77 8.20
N ARG A 175 -9.71 -14.62 7.70
CA ARG A 175 -10.76 -15.27 8.50
C ARG A 175 -10.19 -16.30 9.50
N TYR A 176 -9.03 -16.86 9.19
CA TYR A 176 -8.37 -17.89 10.01
C TYR A 176 -7.36 -17.33 11.01
N ARG A 177 -7.11 -16.02 11.00
CA ARG A 177 -6.09 -15.39 11.86
C ARG A 177 -6.33 -15.60 13.36
N ARG A 178 -7.59 -15.59 13.79
CA ARG A 178 -7.99 -15.75 15.20
C ARG A 178 -8.49 -17.14 15.54
N LEU A 179 -8.26 -18.10 14.66
CA LEU A 179 -8.66 -19.47 14.90
C LEU A 179 -7.84 -20.07 16.05
N MET A 180 -8.52 -20.70 16.99
CA MET A 180 -7.86 -21.56 17.98
C MET A 180 -7.61 -22.91 17.33
N THR A 181 -6.37 -23.33 17.27
CA THR A 181 -5.92 -24.55 16.62
C THR A 181 -5.31 -25.49 17.65
N ASP A 182 -5.37 -26.78 17.36
CA ASP A 182 -4.70 -27.83 18.10
C ASP A 182 -3.19 -27.73 17.89
N ALA A 183 -2.42 -27.62 18.99
CA ALA A 183 -0.98 -27.43 18.93
C ALA A 183 -0.26 -28.65 18.32
N GLU A 184 -0.68 -29.88 18.67
CA GLU A 184 -0.11 -31.12 18.12
C GLU A 184 -0.33 -31.20 16.62
N MET A 185 -1.55 -30.89 16.17
CA MET A 185 -1.89 -30.81 14.75
C MET A 185 -0.99 -29.81 14.02
N CYS A 186 -0.80 -28.60 14.57
CA CYS A 186 0.06 -27.59 13.98
C CYS A 186 1.50 -28.07 13.85
N GLU A 187 2.07 -28.69 14.89
CA GLU A 187 3.45 -29.21 14.85
C GLU A 187 3.63 -30.32 13.81
N ARG A 188 2.67 -31.23 13.69
CA ARG A 188 2.69 -32.26 12.62
C ARG A 188 2.66 -31.65 11.22
N ILE A 189 1.83 -30.64 11.01
CA ILE A 189 1.76 -29.94 9.72
C ILE A 189 3.10 -29.27 9.40
N LEU A 190 3.69 -28.56 10.36
CA LEU A 190 4.96 -27.86 10.16
C LEU A 190 6.11 -28.83 9.88
N THR A 191 6.20 -29.93 10.61
CA THR A 191 7.21 -30.98 10.38
C THR A 191 7.11 -31.52 8.95
N LEU A 192 5.89 -31.82 8.50
CA LEU A 192 5.67 -32.37 7.17
C LEU A 192 6.09 -31.40 6.05
N VAL A 193 5.76 -30.10 6.20
CA VAL A 193 6.09 -29.08 5.18
C VAL A 193 7.57 -28.70 5.23
N ALA A 194 8.23 -28.83 6.39
CA ALA A 194 9.67 -28.57 6.50
C ALA A 194 10.54 -29.55 5.69
N GLU A 195 10.07 -30.79 5.46
CA GLU A 195 10.79 -31.79 4.67
C GLU A 195 10.80 -31.44 3.18
N GLN A 196 9.66 -30.99 2.64
CA GLN A 196 9.50 -30.59 1.24
C GLN A 196 8.23 -29.78 1.04
N PRO A 197 8.17 -28.92 -0.01
CA PRO A 197 6.93 -28.27 -0.42
C PRO A 197 5.82 -29.31 -0.64
N THR A 198 4.68 -29.08 -0.01
CA THR A 198 3.59 -30.08 0.04
C THR A 198 2.25 -29.41 -0.23
N SER A 199 1.37 -30.04 -1.00
CA SER A 199 0.05 -29.47 -1.28
C SER A 199 -0.86 -29.48 -0.03
N ILE A 200 -1.85 -28.58 0.01
CA ILE A 200 -2.85 -28.57 1.10
C ILE A 200 -3.55 -29.93 1.20
N ASN A 201 -3.88 -30.54 0.05
CA ASN A 201 -4.51 -31.87 0.02
C ASN A 201 -3.61 -32.94 0.65
N ASP A 202 -2.32 -32.97 0.25
CA ASP A 202 -1.39 -33.96 0.77
C ASP A 202 -1.16 -33.81 2.27
N VAL A 203 -1.11 -32.58 2.78
CA VAL A 203 -1.09 -32.35 4.22
C VAL A 203 -2.33 -32.89 4.89
N CYS A 204 -3.52 -32.62 4.35
CA CYS A 204 -4.78 -33.10 4.91
C CYS A 204 -4.82 -34.63 4.97
N VAL A 205 -4.29 -35.31 3.96
CA VAL A 205 -4.25 -36.79 3.90
C VAL A 205 -3.19 -37.35 4.85
N ARG A 206 -1.97 -36.77 4.88
CA ARG A 206 -0.81 -37.34 5.61
C ARG A 206 -0.81 -37.07 7.11
N VAL A 207 -1.42 -35.96 7.56
CA VAL A 207 -1.43 -35.60 8.99
C VAL A 207 -2.33 -36.52 9.85
N SER A 208 -3.09 -37.41 9.22
CA SER A 208 -3.81 -38.50 9.90
C SER A 208 -4.70 -38.07 11.07
N PHE A 209 -5.65 -37.17 10.79
CA PHE A 209 -6.83 -36.93 11.63
C PHE A 209 -8.09 -37.19 10.80
N PRO A 210 -8.43 -38.48 10.52
CA PRO A 210 -9.41 -38.84 9.49
C PRO A 210 -10.78 -38.20 9.70
N ASP A 211 -11.23 -38.04 10.94
CA ASP A 211 -12.52 -37.44 11.26
C ASP A 211 -12.45 -35.91 11.38
N ARG A 212 -11.26 -35.30 11.21
CA ARG A 212 -10.99 -33.85 11.45
C ARG A 212 -10.34 -33.15 10.25
N LEU A 213 -10.54 -33.62 9.02
CA LEU A 213 -9.93 -33.08 7.81
C LEU A 213 -10.18 -31.57 7.64
N HIS A 214 -11.38 -31.10 7.99
CA HIS A 214 -11.71 -29.68 7.92
C HIS A 214 -10.93 -28.85 8.95
N GLU A 215 -10.61 -29.40 10.11
CA GLU A 215 -9.79 -28.76 11.13
C GLU A 215 -8.32 -28.69 10.68
N VAL A 216 -7.79 -29.74 10.05
CA VAL A 216 -6.44 -29.74 9.46
C VAL A 216 -6.32 -28.65 8.42
N ARG A 217 -7.28 -28.55 7.50
CA ARG A 217 -7.30 -27.47 6.49
C ARG A 217 -7.36 -26.08 7.14
N ALA A 218 -8.20 -25.91 8.14
CA ALA A 218 -8.31 -24.65 8.88
C ALA A 218 -7.02 -24.30 9.62
N ALA A 219 -6.33 -25.29 10.21
CA ALA A 219 -5.03 -25.13 10.86
C ALA A 219 -3.95 -24.74 9.84
N VAL A 220 -3.93 -25.33 8.65
CA VAL A 220 -3.02 -24.92 7.56
C VAL A 220 -3.21 -23.46 7.22
N LEU A 221 -4.45 -23.01 6.98
CA LEU A 221 -4.72 -21.59 6.63
C LEU A 221 -4.40 -20.65 7.79
N HIS A 222 -4.57 -21.10 9.04
CA HIS A 222 -4.11 -20.36 10.22
C HIS A 222 -2.59 -20.23 10.25
N LEU A 223 -1.85 -21.30 10.00
CA LEU A 223 -0.38 -21.28 9.95
C LEU A 223 0.13 -20.35 8.85
N VAL A 224 -0.53 -20.34 7.68
CA VAL A 224 -0.19 -19.42 6.59
C VAL A 224 -0.42 -17.95 7.01
N VAL A 225 -1.61 -17.61 7.52
CA VAL A 225 -1.92 -16.22 7.87
C VAL A 225 -1.14 -15.70 9.08
N THR A 226 -0.57 -16.59 9.89
CA THR A 226 0.32 -16.26 11.01
C THR A 226 1.80 -16.28 10.63
N GLY A 227 2.14 -16.59 9.37
CA GLY A 227 3.51 -16.58 8.84
C GLY A 227 4.38 -17.76 9.26
N ARG A 228 3.78 -18.82 9.85
CA ARG A 228 4.48 -20.08 10.15
C ARG A 228 4.64 -20.98 8.91
N LEU A 229 3.75 -20.82 7.94
CA LEU A 229 3.83 -21.36 6.58
C LEU A 229 3.67 -20.25 5.58
N ASP A 230 4.15 -20.49 4.36
CA ASP A 230 4.01 -19.59 3.22
C ASP A 230 3.26 -20.25 2.07
N ILE A 231 2.60 -19.42 1.29
CA ILE A 231 2.07 -19.70 -0.04
C ILE A 231 2.35 -18.50 -0.96
N ASP A 232 2.32 -18.70 -2.27
CA ASP A 232 2.23 -17.58 -3.19
C ASP A 232 0.75 -17.24 -3.46
N PRO A 233 0.26 -16.11 -2.92
CA PRO A 233 -1.17 -15.77 -3.04
C PRO A 233 -1.51 -15.05 -4.34
N ARG A 234 -0.54 -14.80 -5.25
CA ARG A 234 -0.69 -13.84 -6.36
C ARG A 234 -1.37 -14.38 -7.59
N TYR A 235 -1.14 -15.64 -7.93
CA TYR A 235 -1.43 -16.17 -9.28
C TYR A 235 -2.67 -17.03 -9.35
N GLU A 236 -2.95 -17.83 -8.33
CA GLU A 236 -4.06 -18.76 -8.30
C GLU A 236 -4.91 -18.63 -7.02
N PRO A 237 -6.22 -18.90 -7.10
CA PRO A 237 -7.03 -19.04 -5.91
C PRO A 237 -6.51 -20.18 -5.02
N ILE A 238 -6.54 -19.95 -3.70
CA ILE A 238 -6.16 -20.99 -2.73
C ILE A 238 -7.11 -22.19 -2.89
N SER A 239 -6.53 -23.35 -3.15
CA SER A 239 -7.22 -24.62 -3.42
C SER A 239 -6.47 -25.79 -2.77
N ASP A 240 -6.97 -26.99 -2.96
CA ASP A 240 -6.33 -28.21 -2.46
C ASP A 240 -4.96 -28.46 -3.09
N SER A 241 -4.72 -27.98 -4.31
CA SER A 241 -3.42 -28.08 -5.01
C SER A 241 -2.42 -27.00 -4.62
N THR A 242 -2.80 -26.01 -3.81
CA THR A 242 -1.89 -24.95 -3.39
C THR A 242 -0.72 -25.52 -2.61
N LEU A 243 0.50 -25.20 -3.05
CA LEU A 243 1.74 -25.62 -2.39
C LEU A 243 2.01 -24.76 -1.15
N LEU A 244 2.43 -25.44 -0.10
CA LEU A 244 2.85 -24.88 1.18
C LEU A 244 4.37 -24.94 1.27
N TYR A 245 4.93 -23.91 1.86
CA TYR A 245 6.36 -23.75 2.11
C TYR A 245 6.59 -23.38 3.59
N PRO A 246 7.77 -23.63 4.13
CA PRO A 246 8.13 -23.11 5.45
C PRO A 246 7.98 -21.58 5.50
N GLY A 247 7.59 -21.03 6.65
CA GLY A 247 7.42 -19.59 6.82
C GLY A 247 8.69 -18.80 6.54
N GLY A 248 8.56 -17.66 5.86
CA GLY A 248 9.68 -16.83 5.40
C GLY A 248 10.31 -17.26 4.07
N SER A 249 9.82 -18.36 3.45
CA SER A 249 10.37 -18.88 2.19
C SER A 249 9.91 -18.10 0.97
N ILE A 250 8.72 -17.48 1.01
CA ILE A 250 8.15 -16.77 -0.15
C ILE A 250 8.07 -15.29 0.14
N LEU A 251 8.92 -14.53 -0.55
CA LEU A 251 8.84 -13.08 -0.58
C LEU A 251 8.14 -12.65 -1.86
N TRP A 252 7.09 -11.85 -1.76
CA TRP A 252 6.35 -11.37 -2.91
C TRP A 252 6.07 -9.86 -2.82
N GLU A 253 6.09 -9.21 -3.98
CA GLU A 253 5.63 -7.84 -4.15
C GLU A 253 4.24 -7.84 -4.79
N PRO A 254 3.29 -7.04 -4.28
CA PRO A 254 1.90 -7.14 -4.72
C PRO A 254 1.64 -6.50 -6.07
N PHE A 255 2.51 -5.61 -6.54
CA PHE A 255 2.27 -4.78 -7.72
C PHE A 255 3.52 -4.67 -8.58
N ASP A 256 4.20 -5.80 -8.86
CA ASP A 256 5.47 -5.85 -9.60
C ASP A 256 5.43 -5.04 -10.90
N SER A 257 4.29 -5.10 -11.62
CA SER A 257 4.11 -4.34 -12.88
C SER A 257 3.93 -2.83 -12.68
N VAL A 258 3.58 -2.39 -11.49
CA VAL A 258 3.36 -0.97 -11.14
C VAL A 258 4.59 -0.40 -10.45
N TRP A 259 5.36 -1.24 -9.73
CA TRP A 259 6.47 -0.84 -8.87
C TRP A 259 7.85 -1.03 -9.48
N GLY A 260 7.94 -1.61 -10.68
CA GLY A 260 9.20 -1.73 -11.42
C GLY A 260 9.65 -0.42 -12.05
N PRO A 261 10.95 -0.24 -12.35
CA PRO A 261 11.50 0.97 -12.94
C PRO A 261 10.94 1.33 -14.33
N SER A 262 10.29 0.39 -14.99
CA SER A 262 9.61 0.57 -16.29
C SER A 262 8.08 0.38 -16.21
N GLY A 263 7.52 0.18 -15.02
CA GLY A 263 6.19 -0.40 -14.82
C GLY A 263 5.04 0.56 -14.70
N SER A 264 5.21 1.82 -15.00
CA SER A 264 4.08 2.73 -14.92
C SER A 264 3.28 2.77 -16.23
N ARG A 265 2.36 1.81 -16.43
CA ARG A 265 1.23 2.03 -17.37
C ARG A 265 0.43 3.29 -17.04
N THR A 266 0.48 3.73 -15.78
CA THR A 266 0.03 5.04 -15.35
C THR A 266 0.96 6.16 -15.85
N ALA A 267 2.26 5.93 -16.06
CA ALA A 267 3.15 6.92 -16.66
C ALA A 267 2.75 7.24 -18.11
N GLU A 268 2.26 6.28 -18.88
CA GLU A 268 1.77 6.52 -20.24
C GLU A 268 0.51 7.41 -20.26
N LEU A 269 -0.39 7.23 -19.31
CA LEU A 269 -1.57 8.10 -19.14
C LEU A 269 -1.17 9.53 -18.76
N PHE A 270 -0.02 9.69 -18.08
CA PHE A 270 0.51 10.99 -17.67
C PHE A 270 1.47 11.59 -18.71
N ALA A 271 2.15 10.79 -19.54
CA ALA A 271 3.06 11.27 -20.57
C ALA A 271 2.33 11.99 -21.70
N SER A 272 1.10 11.60 -22.01
CA SER A 272 0.28 12.29 -23.04
C SER A 272 -0.24 13.66 -22.61
N SER A 273 -0.24 13.96 -21.29
CA SER A 273 -0.63 15.27 -20.72
C SER A 273 0.53 16.10 -20.19
N ALA A 274 1.74 15.53 -20.12
CA ALA A 274 2.91 16.14 -19.50
C ALA A 274 3.88 16.83 -20.50
N ASN A 275 3.36 17.35 -21.59
CA ASN A 275 4.15 18.37 -22.30
C ASN A 275 4.21 19.61 -21.41
N SER A 276 5.35 19.74 -20.71
CA SER A 276 5.86 20.90 -19.98
C SER A 276 5.08 21.40 -18.78
N VAL A 277 5.35 20.85 -17.61
CA VAL A 277 5.21 21.56 -16.34
C VAL A 277 6.62 22.01 -15.91
N PRO A 278 7.01 23.30 -16.03
CA PRO A 278 8.27 23.76 -15.45
C PRO A 278 8.10 23.79 -13.93
N ILE A 279 8.96 23.05 -13.25
CA ILE A 279 9.08 23.10 -11.79
C ILE A 279 10.04 24.23 -11.44
N ASN A 280 9.52 25.35 -10.94
CA ASN A 280 10.33 26.41 -10.35
C ASN A 280 10.55 26.09 -8.86
N SER A 281 11.74 25.61 -8.53
CA SER A 281 12.25 25.66 -7.16
C SER A 281 12.65 27.10 -6.85
N LEU A 282 12.00 27.77 -5.91
CA LEU A 282 12.47 29.04 -5.39
C LEU A 282 13.76 28.78 -4.59
N SER A 283 14.89 29.25 -5.14
CA SER A 283 16.06 29.54 -4.35
C SER A 283 15.73 30.77 -3.48
N SER A 284 15.74 30.56 -2.17
CA SER A 284 15.70 31.64 -1.18
C SER A 284 16.92 32.59 -1.36
N THR A 285 16.64 33.81 -1.62
CA THR A 285 17.53 34.94 -1.28
C THR A 285 17.18 35.41 0.12
#